data_1d7566a5e796d12bfbc991b2551dc02e
#
_entry.id   1d7566a5e796d12bfbc991b2551dc02e
#
_cell.length_a   1.000
_cell.length_b   1.000
_cell.length_c   1.000
_cell.angle_alpha   90.00
_cell.angle_beta   90.00
_cell.angle_gamma   90.00
#
_symmetry.space_group_name_H-M   'P 1'
#
loop_
_entity.id
_entity.type
_entity.pdbx_description
1 polymer ?
#
loop_
_entity_poly.entity_id
_entity_poly.type
_entity_poly.pdbx_seq_one_letter_code
_entity_poly.pdbx_strand_id
1 'polypeptide(L)'
;MILVDTSVWVGYLRCEDRPAVARLVELLDRGTPVAVTSIVAQELLQGVAAPEEFERLERYLASQWRVEPLDPWLSAVEAARIFGVCRAAGVTVRSTLDCLIARLAIEHDLPLLHDDQDFDRIARVVPELRLA
;
A
#
# COMPACT_ATOMS: atom_id res chain seq x y z
N MET A 1 13.96 -1.33 -1.35
CA MET A 1 12.69 -0.70 -1.79
C MET A 1 11.59 -1.14 -0.85
N ILE A 2 10.65 -0.25 -0.54
CA ILE A 2 9.52 -0.51 0.37
C ILE A 2 8.24 -0.08 -0.35
N LEU A 3 7.22 -0.94 -0.33
CA LEU A 3 5.89 -0.58 -0.81
C LEU A 3 5.15 0.16 0.31
N VAL A 4 4.48 1.27 -0.02
CA VAL A 4 3.78 2.11 0.96
C VAL A 4 2.29 2.14 0.64
N ASP A 5 1.48 1.79 1.65
CA ASP A 5 0.03 1.79 1.55
C ASP A 5 -0.57 3.20 1.58
N THR A 6 -1.79 3.31 1.07
CA THR A 6 -2.58 4.56 1.09
C THR A 6 -2.68 5.16 2.49
N SER A 7 -2.87 4.34 3.52
CA SER A 7 -3.02 4.81 4.91
C SER A 7 -1.84 5.65 5.38
N VAL A 8 -0.63 5.30 4.99
CA VAL A 8 0.57 6.06 5.35
C VAL A 8 0.71 7.33 4.51
N TRP A 9 0.46 7.22 3.20
CA TRP A 9 0.51 8.37 2.30
C TRP A 9 -0.49 9.46 2.71
N VAL A 10 -1.72 9.07 3.08
CA VAL A 10 -2.73 10.02 3.56
C VAL A 10 -2.23 10.77 4.80
N GLY A 11 -1.68 10.05 5.77
CA GLY A 11 -1.11 10.67 6.97
C GLY A 11 0.07 11.61 6.64
N TYR A 12 0.95 11.18 5.74
CA TYR A 12 2.08 11.99 5.28
C TYR A 12 1.64 13.28 4.59
N LEU A 13 0.68 13.19 3.66
CA LEU A 13 0.17 14.37 2.94
C LEU A 13 -0.61 15.34 3.85
N ARG A 14 -1.17 14.84 4.95
CA ARG A 14 -1.86 15.65 5.97
C ARG A 14 -0.95 16.12 7.09
N CYS A 15 0.34 15.81 7.03
CA CYS A 15 1.32 16.13 8.09
C CYS A 15 0.89 15.58 9.47
N GLU A 16 0.31 14.38 9.51
CA GLU A 16 -0.11 13.74 10.75
C GLU A 16 1.09 13.22 11.54
N ASP A 17 1.01 13.35 12.87
CA ASP A 17 2.03 12.83 13.79
C ASP A 17 1.70 11.37 14.15
N ARG A 18 2.14 10.44 13.29
CA ARG A 18 1.92 9.00 13.46
C ARG A 18 3.22 8.24 13.23
N PRO A 19 3.46 7.12 13.95
CA PRO A 19 4.69 6.35 13.82
C PRO A 19 4.99 5.89 12.37
N ALA A 20 3.98 5.45 11.63
CA ALA A 20 4.15 5.01 10.25
C ALA A 20 4.52 6.18 9.32
N VAL A 21 3.98 7.38 9.56
CA VAL A 21 4.34 8.61 8.84
C VAL A 21 5.78 9.00 9.14
N ALA A 22 6.18 8.98 10.41
CA ALA A 22 7.56 9.26 10.80
C ALA A 22 8.53 8.28 10.13
N ARG A 23 8.14 7.01 10.03
CA ARG A 23 8.93 6.00 9.32
C ARG A 23 9.07 6.31 7.83
N LEU A 24 7.99 6.73 7.17
CA LEU A 24 8.04 7.15 5.76
C LEU A 24 8.99 8.33 5.56
N VAL A 25 8.89 9.36 6.42
CA VAL A 25 9.78 10.52 6.37
C VAL A 25 11.25 10.09 6.50
N GLU A 26 11.57 9.25 7.47
CA GLU A 26 12.92 8.72 7.66
C GLU A 26 13.44 7.99 6.41
N LEU A 27 12.60 7.19 5.76
CA LEU A 27 12.94 6.47 4.53
C LEU A 27 13.25 7.43 3.38
N LEU A 28 12.40 8.45 3.20
CA LEU A 28 12.57 9.47 2.18
C LEU A 28 13.85 10.29 2.40
N ASP A 29 14.12 10.71 3.64
CA ASP A 29 15.30 11.49 4.01
C ASP A 29 16.61 10.71 3.77
N ARG A 30 16.54 9.40 3.93
CA ARG A 30 17.70 8.51 3.66
C ARG A 30 17.85 8.14 2.19
N GLY A 31 16.94 8.59 1.32
CA GLY A 31 16.95 8.22 -0.09
C GLY A 31 16.59 6.74 -0.33
N THR A 32 15.91 6.09 0.61
CA THR A 32 15.47 4.71 0.43
C THR A 32 14.38 4.68 -0.66
N PRO A 33 14.51 3.79 -1.66
CA PRO A 33 13.47 3.68 -2.69
C PRO A 33 12.10 3.34 -2.09
N VAL A 34 11.13 4.21 -2.32
CA VAL A 34 9.74 4.04 -1.90
C VAL A 34 8.89 3.81 -3.13
N ALA A 35 8.05 2.81 -3.08
CA ALA A 35 7.18 2.42 -4.19
C ALA A 35 5.72 2.76 -3.92
N VAL A 36 5.02 3.10 -4.99
CA VAL A 36 3.57 3.32 -5.04
C VAL A 36 2.96 2.42 -6.11
N THR A 37 1.73 1.95 -5.89
CA THR A 37 0.94 1.25 -6.91
C THR A 37 -0.05 2.18 -7.56
N SER A 38 -0.53 1.85 -8.76
CA SER A 38 -1.61 2.61 -9.43
C SER A 38 -2.88 2.67 -8.58
N ILE A 39 -3.17 1.62 -7.82
CA ILE A 39 -4.34 1.57 -6.92
C ILE A 39 -4.20 2.59 -5.80
N VAL A 40 -3.04 2.66 -5.16
CA VAL A 40 -2.75 3.65 -4.11
C VAL A 40 -2.82 5.06 -4.68
N ALA A 41 -2.22 5.28 -5.86
CA ALA A 41 -2.28 6.56 -6.54
C ALA A 41 -3.72 6.99 -6.82
N GLN A 42 -4.58 6.08 -7.30
CA GLN A 42 -6.00 6.34 -7.53
C GLN A 42 -6.71 6.74 -6.24
N GLU A 43 -6.53 6.01 -5.15
CA GLU A 43 -7.13 6.32 -3.86
C GLU A 43 -6.73 7.71 -3.35
N LEU A 44 -5.45 8.07 -3.51
CA LEU A 44 -4.95 9.37 -3.08
C LEU A 44 -5.49 10.51 -3.96
N LEU A 45 -5.44 10.35 -5.27
CA LEU A 45 -5.86 11.37 -6.23
C LEU A 45 -7.36 11.66 -6.18
N GLN A 46 -8.19 10.65 -6.00
CA GLN A 46 -9.65 10.86 -5.91
C GLN A 46 -10.07 11.61 -4.65
N GLY A 47 -9.20 11.74 -3.65
CA GLY A 47 -9.40 12.57 -2.47
C GLY A 47 -9.10 14.06 -2.67
N VAL A 48 -8.60 14.48 -3.85
CA VAL A 48 -8.21 15.86 -4.13
C VAL A 48 -9.17 16.49 -5.14
N ALA A 49 -9.82 17.58 -4.74
CA ALA A 49 -10.83 18.26 -5.57
C ALA A 49 -10.25 19.36 -6.46
N ALA A 50 -9.28 20.14 -5.96
CA ALA A 50 -8.71 21.27 -6.69
C ALA A 50 -7.79 20.79 -7.84
N PRO A 51 -8.00 21.25 -9.10
CA PRO A 51 -7.22 20.77 -10.23
C PRO A 51 -5.71 20.96 -10.10
N GLU A 52 -5.26 22.07 -9.54
CA GLU A 52 -3.83 22.36 -9.34
C GLU A 52 -3.19 21.44 -8.31
N GLU A 53 -3.90 21.13 -7.23
CA GLU A 53 -3.44 20.17 -6.23
C GLU A 53 -3.41 18.75 -6.79
N PHE A 54 -4.41 18.39 -7.59
CA PHE A 54 -4.46 17.10 -8.27
C PHE A 54 -3.23 16.89 -9.16
N GLU A 55 -2.92 17.86 -10.01
CA GLU A 55 -1.75 17.80 -10.90
C GLU A 55 -0.43 17.74 -10.13
N ARG A 56 -0.34 18.48 -9.03
CA ARG A 56 0.85 18.48 -8.18
C ARG A 56 1.06 17.12 -7.54
N LEU A 57 -0.01 16.54 -6.99
CA LEU A 57 0.05 15.21 -6.39
C LEU A 57 0.35 14.13 -7.42
N GLU A 58 -0.29 14.21 -8.60
CA GLU A 58 0.00 13.29 -9.71
C GLU A 58 1.49 13.29 -10.07
N ARG A 59 2.08 14.46 -10.26
CA ARG A 59 3.52 14.58 -10.57
C ARG A 59 4.39 14.02 -9.44
N TYR A 60 4.03 14.28 -8.20
CA TYR A 60 4.77 13.77 -7.05
C TYR A 60 4.73 12.24 -6.99
N LEU A 61 3.55 11.64 -7.13
CA LEU A 61 3.41 10.18 -7.14
C LEU A 61 4.10 9.54 -8.34
N ALA A 62 4.05 10.18 -9.50
CA ALA A 62 4.74 9.71 -10.71
C ALA A 62 6.27 9.74 -10.58
N SER A 63 6.83 10.53 -9.67
CA SER A 63 8.27 10.57 -9.39
C SER A 63 8.73 9.45 -8.46
N GLN A 64 7.82 8.73 -7.82
CA GLN A 64 8.13 7.57 -6.99
C GLN A 64 8.34 6.30 -7.84
N TRP A 65 8.98 5.30 -7.25
CA TRP A 65 9.05 4.00 -7.89
C TRP A 65 7.65 3.40 -8.04
N ARG A 66 7.39 2.78 -9.18
CA ARG A 66 6.07 2.19 -9.44
C ARG A 66 6.13 0.68 -9.37
N VAL A 67 5.18 0.11 -8.66
CA VAL A 67 4.98 -1.34 -8.54
C VAL A 67 3.58 -1.65 -9.03
N GLU A 68 3.50 -2.48 -10.07
CA GLU A 68 2.25 -2.89 -10.71
C GLU A 68 2.12 -4.41 -10.70
N PRO A 69 0.91 -4.96 -10.88
CA PRO A 69 0.74 -6.40 -11.04
C PRO A 69 1.63 -6.95 -12.16
N LEU A 70 2.37 -8.03 -11.88
CA LEU A 70 3.15 -8.74 -12.91
C LEU A 70 2.23 -9.32 -13.98
N ASP A 71 1.11 -9.87 -13.56
CA ASP A 71 -0.01 -10.29 -14.40
C ASP A 71 -1.30 -9.88 -13.70
N PRO A 72 -2.08 -8.92 -14.24
CA PRO A 72 -3.27 -8.40 -13.56
C PRO A 72 -4.29 -9.47 -13.20
N TRP A 73 -4.49 -10.47 -14.07
CA TRP A 73 -5.42 -11.55 -13.81
C TRP A 73 -4.94 -12.44 -12.65
N LEU A 74 -3.70 -12.90 -12.71
CA LEU A 74 -3.14 -13.75 -11.66
C LEU A 74 -3.04 -13.03 -10.32
N SER A 75 -2.64 -11.77 -10.33
CA SER A 75 -2.59 -10.97 -9.09
C SER A 75 -3.96 -10.83 -8.45
N ALA A 76 -5.02 -10.62 -9.25
CA ALA A 76 -6.40 -10.56 -8.76
C ALA A 76 -6.86 -11.91 -8.18
N VAL A 77 -6.57 -13.02 -8.87
CA VAL A 77 -6.90 -14.36 -8.39
C VAL A 77 -6.20 -14.67 -7.06
N GLU A 78 -4.91 -14.36 -6.97
CA GLU A 78 -4.14 -14.59 -5.75
C GLU A 78 -4.56 -13.67 -4.60
N ALA A 79 -4.95 -12.42 -4.88
CA ALA A 79 -5.55 -11.54 -3.88
C ALA A 79 -6.87 -12.10 -3.33
N ALA A 80 -7.70 -12.69 -4.20
CA ALA A 80 -8.92 -13.37 -3.78
C ALA A 80 -8.62 -14.60 -2.91
N ARG A 81 -7.53 -15.34 -3.18
CA ARG A 81 -7.09 -16.44 -2.32
C ARG A 81 -6.65 -15.96 -0.94
N ILE A 82 -5.95 -14.82 -0.86
CA ILE A 82 -5.60 -14.19 0.43
C ILE A 82 -6.87 -13.89 1.23
N PHE A 83 -7.86 -13.28 0.60
CA PHE A 83 -9.16 -13.03 1.24
C PHE A 83 -9.80 -14.32 1.76
N GLY A 84 -9.80 -15.39 0.95
CA GLY A 84 -10.33 -16.69 1.33
C GLY A 84 -9.59 -17.33 2.52
N VAL A 85 -8.27 -17.26 2.54
CA VAL A 85 -7.44 -17.75 3.66
C VAL A 85 -7.77 -16.98 4.95
N CYS A 86 -7.89 -15.66 4.87
CA CYS A 86 -8.27 -14.84 6.02
C CYS A 86 -9.66 -15.23 6.55
N ARG A 87 -10.64 -15.35 5.66
CA ARG A 87 -12.02 -15.74 6.04
C ARG A 87 -12.06 -17.12 6.68
N ALA A 88 -11.34 -18.11 6.14
CA ALA A 88 -11.26 -19.44 6.69
C ALA A 88 -10.62 -19.47 8.09
N ALA A 89 -9.71 -18.54 8.36
CA ALA A 89 -9.06 -18.39 9.68
C ALA A 89 -9.87 -17.51 10.65
N GLY A 90 -11.08 -17.06 10.27
CA GLY A 90 -11.90 -16.17 11.10
C GLY A 90 -11.39 -14.72 11.13
N VAL A 91 -10.55 -14.34 10.18
CA VAL A 91 -9.98 -12.99 10.08
C VAL A 91 -10.79 -12.18 9.07
N THR A 92 -11.34 -11.06 9.53
CA THR A 92 -12.09 -10.14 8.68
C THR A 92 -11.16 -9.10 8.08
N VAL A 93 -11.15 -9.04 6.74
CA VAL A 93 -10.51 -7.97 5.97
C VAL A 93 -11.61 -7.10 5.38
N ARG A 94 -11.61 -5.81 5.70
CA ARG A 94 -12.70 -4.88 5.35
C ARG A 94 -12.64 -4.40 3.91
N SER A 95 -11.46 -4.38 3.30
CA SER A 95 -11.25 -3.91 1.94
C SER A 95 -10.62 -4.98 1.06
N THR A 96 -11.23 -5.25 -0.09
CA THR A 96 -10.67 -6.15 -1.11
C THR A 96 -9.38 -5.61 -1.70
N LEU A 97 -9.20 -4.28 -1.74
CA LEU A 97 -7.97 -3.64 -2.22
C LEU A 97 -6.78 -3.94 -1.31
N ASP A 98 -6.99 -4.12 -0.01
CA ASP A 98 -5.91 -4.47 0.93
C ASP A 98 -5.32 -5.84 0.59
N CYS A 99 -6.13 -6.80 0.18
CA CYS A 99 -5.65 -8.09 -0.30
C CYS A 99 -4.83 -7.97 -1.58
N LEU A 100 -5.21 -7.08 -2.48
CA LEU A 100 -4.46 -6.83 -3.70
C LEU A 100 -3.12 -6.14 -3.41
N ILE A 101 -3.11 -5.13 -2.55
CA ILE A 101 -1.88 -4.44 -2.12
C ILE A 101 -0.94 -5.44 -1.42
N ALA A 102 -1.47 -6.30 -0.53
CA ALA A 102 -0.69 -7.36 0.09
C ALA A 102 -0.11 -8.31 -0.95
N ARG A 103 -0.90 -8.71 -1.96
CA ARG A 103 -0.41 -9.55 -3.05
C ARG A 103 0.72 -8.87 -3.83
N LEU A 104 0.60 -7.58 -4.14
CA LEU A 104 1.65 -6.84 -4.85
C LEU A 104 2.95 -6.79 -4.04
N ALA A 105 2.87 -6.60 -2.73
CA ALA A 105 4.04 -6.66 -1.85
C ALA A 105 4.72 -8.03 -1.91
N ILE A 106 3.93 -9.11 -1.87
CA ILE A 106 4.43 -10.49 -1.91
C ILE A 106 5.08 -10.79 -3.27
N GLU A 107 4.40 -10.52 -4.38
CA GLU A 107 4.90 -10.89 -5.71
C GLU A 107 6.14 -10.12 -6.13
N HIS A 108 6.35 -8.92 -5.58
CA HIS A 108 7.55 -8.12 -5.81
C HIS A 108 8.61 -8.29 -4.70
N ASP A 109 8.35 -9.17 -3.74
CA ASP A 109 9.23 -9.42 -2.58
C ASP A 109 9.60 -8.14 -1.82
N LEU A 110 8.62 -7.26 -1.59
CA LEU A 110 8.79 -5.99 -0.91
C LEU A 110 8.14 -6.00 0.48
N PRO A 111 8.79 -5.41 1.49
CA PRO A 111 8.10 -5.13 2.74
C PRO A 111 7.06 -4.02 2.52
N LEU A 112 5.93 -4.15 3.22
CA LEU A 112 4.81 -3.21 3.17
C LEU A 112 4.82 -2.29 4.38
N LEU A 113 4.90 -0.99 4.16
CA LEU A 113 4.67 0.02 5.20
C LEU A 113 3.19 0.43 5.18
N HIS A 114 2.51 0.28 6.30
CA HIS A 114 1.08 0.54 6.45
C HIS A 114 0.74 1.17 7.80
N ASP A 115 -0.47 1.66 7.92
CA ASP A 115 -1.07 2.19 9.14
C ASP A 115 -2.54 1.73 9.25
N ASP A 116 -2.80 0.49 8.83
CA ASP A 116 -4.12 -0.15 8.88
C ASP A 116 -3.99 -1.56 9.46
N GLN A 117 -4.77 -1.83 10.52
CA GLN A 117 -4.78 -3.13 11.21
C GLN A 117 -5.13 -4.31 10.30
N ASP A 118 -5.78 -4.09 9.16
CA ASP A 118 -6.11 -5.16 8.23
C ASP A 118 -4.85 -5.85 7.69
N PHE A 119 -3.76 -5.11 7.48
CA PHE A 119 -2.50 -5.70 7.06
C PHE A 119 -1.83 -6.53 8.18
N ASP A 120 -1.94 -6.11 9.44
CA ASP A 120 -1.50 -6.93 10.56
C ASP A 120 -2.28 -8.24 10.61
N ARG A 121 -3.58 -8.18 10.37
CA ARG A 121 -4.46 -9.37 10.34
C ARG A 121 -4.09 -10.30 9.18
N ILE A 122 -3.88 -9.77 7.99
CA ILE A 122 -3.44 -10.55 6.82
C ILE A 122 -2.09 -11.22 7.11
N ALA A 123 -1.12 -10.49 7.64
CA ALA A 123 0.22 -11.01 7.91
C ALA A 123 0.23 -12.18 8.92
N ARG A 124 -0.75 -12.25 9.83
CA ARG A 124 -0.89 -13.35 10.79
C ARG A 124 -1.21 -14.67 10.12
N VAL A 125 -1.91 -14.68 9.00
CA VAL A 125 -2.37 -15.88 8.28
C VAL A 125 -1.69 -16.07 6.93
N VAL A 126 -0.98 -15.05 6.45
CA VAL A 126 -0.22 -15.06 5.19
C VAL A 126 1.22 -14.66 5.53
N PRO A 127 2.06 -15.61 5.97
CA PRO A 127 3.41 -15.29 6.45
C PRO A 127 4.35 -14.76 5.37
N GLU A 128 4.01 -14.90 4.10
CA GLU A 128 4.76 -14.33 2.98
C GLU A 128 4.67 -12.79 2.95
N LEU A 129 3.63 -12.20 3.54
CA LEU A 129 3.51 -10.75 3.66
C LEU A 129 4.46 -10.25 4.76
N ARG A 130 5.47 -9.53 4.34
CA ARG A 130 6.42 -8.88 5.27
C ARG A 130 5.97 -7.43 5.52
N LEU A 131 5.88 -7.06 6.78
CA LEU A 131 5.57 -5.69 7.19
C LEU A 131 6.86 -4.92 7.50
N ALA A 132 6.86 -3.65 7.10
CA ALA A 132 8.01 -2.76 7.32
C ALA A 132 7.91 -2.04 8.68
#